data_5ea372d3691f95c3235734d3d68606c7
#
_entry.id   5ea372d3691f95c3235734d3d68606c7
#
_cell.length_a   1.000
_cell.length_b   1.000
_cell.length_c   1.000
_cell.angle_alpha   90.00
_cell.angle_beta   90.00
_cell.angle_gamma   90.00
#
_symmetry.space_group_name_H-M   'P 1'
#
loop_
_entity.id
_entity.type
_entity.pdbx_description
1 polymer ?
#
loop_
_entity_poly.entity_id
_entity_poly.type
_entity_poly.pdbx_seq_one_letter_code
_entity_poly.pdbx_strand_id
1 'polypeptide(L)'
;MLTLQNSWYDDGHHFVRWRPVSQGLLRAAKLSLGKQLKSYLSLRCTHVKGRGGAKATVRFAQVMAGRYRYVARFDIRSYYESMNHAVLLKLLEDAGIDSEGYELVQDYLSLPDAKLTGCGMVAGGSISPLLGAVYLTPLDRAMEKLQPSHDIRYQRFMDDYLIFAPK
;
A
#
# COMPACT_ATOMS: atom_id res chain seq x y z
N MET A 1 -7.48 18.08 -12.18
CA MET A 1 -7.77 18.34 -10.74
C MET A 1 -8.83 17.38 -10.24
N LEU A 2 -8.54 16.62 -9.20
CA LEU A 2 -9.46 15.70 -8.55
C LEU A 2 -10.47 16.48 -7.71
N THR A 3 -11.73 16.04 -7.69
CA THR A 3 -12.81 16.72 -6.96
C THR A 3 -13.58 15.75 -6.07
N LEU A 4 -13.82 16.16 -4.83
CA LEU A 4 -14.61 15.44 -3.86
C LEU A 4 -16.12 15.78 -3.99
N GLN A 5 -16.96 14.78 -3.72
CA GLN A 5 -18.38 14.98 -3.49
C GLN A 5 -18.63 15.26 -2.01
N ASN A 6 -17.97 14.51 -1.12
CA ASN A 6 -18.08 14.64 0.32
C ASN A 6 -16.84 14.05 1.01
N SER A 7 -16.58 14.47 2.25
CA SER A 7 -15.59 13.86 3.12
C SER A 7 -16.10 13.83 4.57
N TRP A 8 -15.66 12.84 5.34
CA TRP A 8 -16.02 12.69 6.76
C TRP A 8 -14.91 11.98 7.52
N TYR A 9 -14.91 12.12 8.83
CA TYR A 9 -14.07 11.35 9.73
C TYR A 9 -14.89 10.29 10.43
N ASP A 10 -14.34 9.08 10.52
CA ASP A 10 -14.91 7.97 11.25
C ASP A 10 -13.77 7.20 11.92
N ASP A 11 -13.89 6.99 13.25
CA ASP A 11 -12.87 6.33 14.09
C ASP A 11 -11.42 6.85 13.84
N GLY A 12 -11.27 8.16 13.66
CA GLY A 12 -9.99 8.83 13.42
C GLY A 12 -9.47 8.75 11.98
N HIS A 13 -10.16 8.05 11.09
CA HIS A 13 -9.79 7.94 9.68
C HIS A 13 -10.54 8.96 8.81
N HIS A 14 -9.83 9.54 7.85
CA HIS A 14 -10.41 10.47 6.88
C HIS A 14 -10.90 9.72 5.65
N PHE A 15 -12.22 9.63 5.49
CA PHE A 15 -12.89 9.03 4.33
C PHE A 15 -13.34 10.07 3.35
N VAL A 16 -13.33 9.73 2.06
CA VAL A 16 -13.79 10.60 1.00
C VAL A 16 -14.71 9.87 0.03
N ARG A 17 -15.67 10.60 -0.52
CA ARG A 17 -16.45 10.19 -1.68
C ARG A 17 -16.08 11.08 -2.87
N TRP A 18 -15.66 10.45 -3.94
CA TRP A 18 -15.27 11.13 -5.16
C TRP A 18 -16.47 11.45 -6.05
N ARG A 19 -16.41 12.55 -6.77
CA ARG A 19 -17.34 12.78 -7.87
C ARG A 19 -17.15 11.72 -8.96
N PRO A 20 -18.19 11.36 -9.75
CA PRO A 20 -18.11 10.26 -10.72
C PRO A 20 -16.94 10.37 -11.72
N VAL A 21 -16.66 11.58 -12.21
CA VAL A 21 -15.53 11.83 -13.13
C VAL A 21 -14.19 11.52 -12.46
N SER A 22 -13.96 12.05 -11.25
CA SER A 22 -12.73 11.79 -10.49
C SER A 22 -12.60 10.31 -10.10
N GLN A 23 -13.70 9.65 -9.78
CA GLN A 23 -13.71 8.21 -9.51
C GLN A 23 -13.31 7.40 -10.75
N GLY A 24 -13.81 7.79 -11.94
CA GLY A 24 -13.42 7.18 -13.22
C GLY A 24 -11.92 7.36 -13.51
N LEU A 25 -11.42 8.58 -13.33
CA LEU A 25 -10.01 8.91 -13.50
C LEU A 25 -9.11 8.10 -12.56
N LEU A 26 -9.45 8.04 -11.27
CA LEU A 26 -8.69 7.24 -10.29
C LEU A 26 -8.72 5.73 -10.57
N ARG A 27 -9.80 5.21 -11.16
CA ARG A 27 -9.86 3.80 -11.60
C ARG A 27 -8.95 3.56 -12.80
N ALA A 28 -8.94 4.45 -13.78
CA ALA A 28 -8.05 4.38 -14.93
C ALA A 28 -6.58 4.49 -14.49
N ALA A 29 -6.26 5.46 -13.63
CA ALA A 29 -4.94 5.63 -13.05
C ALA A 29 -4.46 4.39 -12.28
N LYS A 30 -5.33 3.76 -11.49
CA LYS A 30 -5.01 2.48 -10.82
C LYS A 30 -4.58 1.40 -11.80
N LEU A 31 -5.21 1.32 -12.97
CA LEU A 31 -4.85 0.32 -13.98
C LEU A 31 -3.52 0.65 -14.64
N SER A 32 -3.27 1.92 -14.99
CA SER A 32 -2.01 2.37 -15.57
C SER A 32 -0.85 2.20 -14.58
N LEU A 33 -0.93 2.81 -13.40
CA LEU A 33 0.07 2.71 -12.36
C LEU A 33 0.31 1.26 -11.92
N GLY A 34 -0.75 0.43 -11.86
CA GLY A 34 -0.61 -0.98 -11.52
C GLY A 34 0.21 -1.79 -12.53
N LYS A 35 0.22 -1.38 -13.80
CA LYS A 35 1.09 -1.98 -14.82
C LYS A 35 2.54 -1.50 -14.66
N GLN A 36 2.75 -0.21 -14.49
CA GLN A 36 4.07 0.41 -14.34
C GLN A 36 4.79 -0.09 -13.09
N LEU A 37 4.08 -0.20 -11.96
CA LEU A 37 4.61 -0.61 -10.66
C LEU A 37 4.75 -2.13 -10.48
N LYS A 38 4.32 -2.95 -11.45
CA LYS A 38 4.26 -4.41 -11.31
C LYS A 38 5.60 -5.04 -10.94
N SER A 39 6.70 -4.59 -11.55
CA SER A 39 8.06 -5.08 -11.30
C SER A 39 8.67 -4.50 -10.03
N TYR A 40 8.24 -3.32 -9.62
CA TYR A 40 8.73 -2.65 -8.42
C TYR A 40 8.22 -3.29 -7.13
N LEU A 41 6.95 -3.69 -7.12
CA LEU A 41 6.26 -4.21 -5.94
C LEU A 41 6.69 -5.64 -5.59
N SER A 42 6.91 -5.92 -4.30
CA SER A 42 7.22 -7.25 -3.81
C SER A 42 6.13 -8.28 -4.09
N LEU A 43 6.52 -9.50 -4.43
CA LEU A 43 5.61 -10.64 -4.56
C LEU A 43 4.99 -11.07 -3.21
N ARG A 44 5.58 -10.64 -2.10
CA ARG A 44 5.07 -10.90 -0.74
C ARG A 44 3.90 -10.01 -0.34
N CYS A 45 3.66 -8.93 -1.09
CA CYS A 45 2.53 -8.02 -0.93
C CYS A 45 1.31 -8.55 -1.69
N THR A 46 0.43 -9.29 -1.01
CA THR A 46 -0.62 -10.10 -1.64
C THR A 46 -1.90 -9.35 -1.98
N HIS A 47 -2.18 -8.19 -1.40
CA HIS A 47 -3.39 -7.42 -1.72
C HIS A 47 -3.36 -6.77 -3.12
N VAL A 48 -2.18 -6.68 -3.74
CA VAL A 48 -2.02 -6.18 -5.10
C VAL A 48 -2.72 -7.11 -6.09
N LYS A 49 -3.39 -6.52 -7.08
CA LYS A 49 -4.11 -7.29 -8.12
C LYS A 49 -3.21 -8.35 -8.77
N GLY A 50 -3.73 -9.56 -8.88
CA GLY A 50 -3.02 -10.69 -9.48
C GLY A 50 -2.11 -11.47 -8.53
N ARG A 51 -2.06 -11.12 -7.24
CA ARG A 51 -1.23 -11.80 -6.22
C ARG A 51 -2.03 -12.64 -5.22
N GLY A 52 -3.28 -12.94 -5.56
CA GLY A 52 -4.14 -13.89 -4.85
C GLY A 52 -4.95 -13.33 -3.68
N GLY A 53 -4.69 -12.08 -3.25
CA GLY A 53 -5.49 -11.38 -2.24
C GLY A 53 -5.52 -12.09 -0.88
N ALA A 54 -6.56 -11.83 -0.10
CA ALA A 54 -6.75 -12.37 1.24
C ALA A 54 -6.74 -13.92 1.26
N LYS A 55 -7.30 -14.56 0.23
CA LYS A 55 -7.32 -16.04 0.15
C LYS A 55 -5.90 -16.62 0.08
N ALA A 56 -5.00 -16.01 -0.71
CA ALA A 56 -3.61 -16.45 -0.79
C ALA A 56 -2.88 -16.21 0.53
N THR A 57 -3.16 -15.09 1.20
CA THR A 57 -2.59 -14.78 2.52
C THR A 57 -2.97 -15.82 3.56
N VAL A 58 -4.27 -16.15 3.66
CA VAL A 58 -4.75 -17.16 4.61
C VAL A 58 -4.16 -18.53 4.31
N ARG A 59 -4.14 -18.95 3.03
CA ARG A 59 -3.54 -20.24 2.63
C ARG A 59 -2.06 -20.30 2.97
N PHE A 60 -1.31 -19.23 2.72
CA PHE A 60 0.09 -19.16 3.10
C PHE A 60 0.26 -19.27 4.62
N ALA A 61 -0.53 -18.52 5.40
CA ALA A 61 -0.49 -18.57 6.86
C ALA A 61 -0.78 -19.98 7.39
N GLN A 62 -1.79 -20.68 6.87
CA GLN A 62 -2.10 -22.07 7.24
C GLN A 62 -0.93 -23.03 6.98
N VAL A 63 -0.28 -22.94 5.80
CA VAL A 63 0.86 -23.77 5.46
C VAL A 63 2.06 -23.47 6.36
N MET A 64 2.32 -22.20 6.64
CA MET A 64 3.45 -21.79 7.47
C MET A 64 3.23 -22.14 8.96
N ALA A 65 2.02 -22.03 9.47
CA ALA A 65 1.67 -22.41 10.84
C ALA A 65 1.91 -23.91 11.12
N GLY A 66 1.81 -24.76 10.10
CA GLY A 66 2.18 -26.18 10.21
C GLY A 66 3.69 -26.48 10.17
N ARG A 67 4.52 -25.47 9.82
CA ARG A 67 5.98 -25.66 9.63
C ARG A 67 6.83 -24.87 10.61
N TYR A 68 6.31 -23.75 11.12
CA TYR A 68 7.01 -22.81 11.97
C TYR A 68 6.39 -22.78 13.36
N ARG A 69 7.21 -22.69 14.38
CA ARG A 69 6.75 -22.69 15.78
C ARG A 69 6.18 -21.37 16.23
N TYR A 70 6.73 -20.28 15.72
CA TYR A 70 6.33 -18.93 16.11
C TYR A 70 5.79 -18.15 14.92
N VAL A 71 4.76 -17.38 15.19
CA VAL A 71 4.20 -16.37 14.28
C VAL A 71 4.11 -15.04 15.00
N ALA A 72 4.66 -13.99 14.39
CA ALA A 72 4.47 -12.61 14.82
C ALA A 72 3.58 -11.91 13.77
N ARG A 73 2.52 -11.27 14.26
CA ARG A 73 1.67 -10.39 13.45
C ARG A 73 1.91 -8.95 13.88
N PHE A 74 2.10 -8.08 12.91
CA PHE A 74 2.27 -6.66 13.12
C PHE A 74 1.27 -5.92 12.25
N ASP A 75 0.82 -4.78 12.77
CA ASP A 75 -0.05 -3.82 12.12
C ASP A 75 0.55 -2.43 12.25
N ILE A 76 0.46 -1.60 11.22
CA ILE A 76 1.04 -0.25 11.24
C ILE A 76 -0.04 0.73 11.70
N ARG A 77 0.17 1.27 12.90
CA ARG A 77 -0.75 2.26 13.47
C ARG A 77 -0.87 3.48 12.57
N SER A 78 -2.12 3.89 12.34
CA SER A 78 -2.46 5.09 11.54
C SER A 78 -1.74 5.13 10.20
N TYR A 79 -1.76 4.00 9.48
CA TYR A 79 -0.94 3.78 8.29
C TYR A 79 -1.11 4.87 7.24
N TYR A 80 -2.35 5.15 6.82
CA TYR A 80 -2.61 6.18 5.81
C TYR A 80 -2.36 7.59 6.33
N GLU A 81 -2.69 7.86 7.57
CA GLU A 81 -2.55 9.18 8.18
C GLU A 81 -1.08 9.56 8.42
N SER A 82 -0.21 8.57 8.65
CA SER A 82 1.22 8.76 8.89
C SER A 82 2.07 8.74 7.62
N MET A 83 1.48 8.49 6.45
CA MET A 83 2.21 8.37 5.20
C MET A 83 2.84 9.69 4.79
N ASN A 84 4.17 9.74 4.75
CA ASN A 84 4.92 10.93 4.34
C ASN A 84 4.91 11.08 2.81
N HIS A 85 4.46 12.24 2.32
CA HIS A 85 4.31 12.51 0.88
C HIS A 85 5.65 12.49 0.15
N ALA A 86 6.69 13.14 0.70
CA ALA A 86 8.00 13.20 0.05
C ALA A 86 8.63 11.81 -0.10
N VAL A 87 8.47 10.95 0.92
CA VAL A 87 8.93 9.55 0.85
C VAL A 87 8.17 8.78 -0.23
N LEU A 88 6.83 8.87 -0.25
CA LEU A 88 6.03 8.17 -1.26
C LEU A 88 6.37 8.62 -2.68
N LEU A 89 6.45 9.94 -2.91
CA LEU A 89 6.78 10.50 -4.21
C LEU A 89 8.16 10.07 -4.68
N LYS A 90 9.16 10.07 -3.79
CA LYS A 90 10.50 9.56 -4.09
C LYS A 90 10.50 8.09 -4.51
N LEU A 91 9.74 7.25 -3.79
CA LEU A 91 9.61 5.82 -4.14
C LEU A 91 8.92 5.60 -5.50
N LEU A 92 8.00 6.48 -5.88
CA LEU A 92 7.34 6.44 -7.19
C LEU A 92 8.29 6.86 -8.33
N GLU A 93 9.12 7.89 -8.09
CA GLU A 93 10.21 8.26 -9.01
C GLU A 93 11.19 7.10 -9.21
N ASP A 94 11.66 6.50 -8.11
CA ASP A 94 12.58 5.36 -8.13
C ASP A 94 11.95 4.11 -8.82
N ALA A 95 10.63 4.00 -8.78
CA ALA A 95 9.88 2.96 -9.49
C ALA A 95 9.72 3.24 -11.00
N GLY A 96 10.00 4.47 -11.45
CA GLY A 96 9.97 4.88 -12.86
C GLY A 96 8.55 5.05 -13.41
N ILE A 97 7.62 5.58 -12.63
CA ILE A 97 6.29 5.94 -13.15
C ILE A 97 6.37 7.14 -14.09
N ASP A 98 5.42 7.25 -15.02
CA ASP A 98 5.34 8.37 -15.94
C ASP A 98 4.94 9.69 -15.24
N SER A 99 5.18 10.81 -15.92
CA SER A 99 4.88 12.14 -15.39
C SER A 99 3.39 12.34 -15.10
N GLU A 100 2.51 11.81 -15.95
CA GLU A 100 1.06 11.92 -15.77
C GLU A 100 0.59 11.20 -14.49
N GLY A 101 1.11 10.01 -14.25
CA GLY A 101 0.85 9.25 -13.01
C GLY A 101 1.40 9.97 -11.78
N TYR A 102 2.59 10.55 -11.88
CA TYR A 102 3.22 11.29 -10.80
C TYR A 102 2.42 12.55 -10.42
N GLU A 103 2.04 13.38 -11.38
CA GLU A 103 1.23 14.58 -11.17
C GLU A 103 -0.15 14.24 -10.57
N LEU A 104 -0.77 13.16 -11.05
CA LEU A 104 -2.05 12.70 -10.50
C LEU A 104 -1.90 12.26 -9.03
N VAL A 105 -0.80 11.60 -8.66
CA VAL A 105 -0.57 11.23 -7.26
C VAL A 105 -0.29 12.46 -6.41
N GLN A 106 0.44 13.46 -6.89
CA GLN A 106 0.62 14.73 -6.19
C GLN A 106 -0.73 15.42 -5.94
N ASP A 107 -1.60 15.52 -6.96
CA ASP A 107 -2.96 16.08 -6.84
C ASP A 107 -3.80 15.26 -5.83
N TYR A 108 -3.65 13.94 -5.82
CA TYR A 108 -4.33 13.07 -4.86
C TYR A 108 -3.89 13.29 -3.42
N LEU A 109 -2.59 13.45 -3.18
CA LEU A 109 -2.02 13.65 -1.84
C LEU A 109 -2.28 15.04 -1.27
N SER A 110 -2.50 16.05 -2.12
CA SER A 110 -2.82 17.41 -1.70
C SER A 110 -4.19 17.54 -1.04
N LEU A 111 -5.12 16.63 -1.31
CA LEU A 111 -6.51 16.71 -0.85
C LEU A 111 -6.71 16.54 0.66
N PRO A 112 -6.04 15.59 1.35
CA PRO A 112 -6.17 15.46 2.81
C PRO A 112 -5.29 16.43 3.59
N ASP A 113 -4.28 16.99 2.94
CA ASP A 113 -3.26 17.82 3.62
C ASP A 113 -3.63 19.31 3.64
N ALA A 114 -4.83 19.61 4.12
CA ALA A 114 -5.28 20.99 4.27
C ALA A 114 -4.38 21.85 5.19
N LYS A 115 -3.55 21.20 6.03
CA LYS A 115 -2.63 21.86 6.95
C LYS A 115 -1.19 21.94 6.41
N LEU A 116 -0.95 21.46 5.19
CA LEU A 116 0.37 21.40 4.56
C LEU A 116 1.43 20.70 5.44
N THR A 117 1.04 19.61 6.07
CA THR A 117 1.92 18.81 6.94
C THR A 117 2.86 17.91 6.14
N GLY A 118 2.59 17.70 4.86
CA GLY A 118 3.31 16.77 3.99
C GLY A 118 3.06 15.31 4.34
N CYS A 119 1.99 15.02 5.08
CA CYS A 119 1.62 13.69 5.52
C CYS A 119 0.14 13.40 5.33
N GLY A 120 -0.17 12.12 5.24
CA GLY A 120 -1.54 11.63 5.20
C GLY A 120 -2.04 11.31 3.79
N MET A 121 -2.86 10.27 3.70
CA MET A 121 -3.54 9.87 2.47
C MET A 121 -4.98 9.49 2.79
N VAL A 122 -5.93 9.96 1.98
CA VAL A 122 -7.35 9.67 2.20
C VAL A 122 -7.67 8.19 2.02
N ALA A 123 -8.53 7.68 2.90
CA ALA A 123 -9.17 6.37 2.72
C ALA A 123 -10.32 6.48 1.70
N GLY A 124 -10.60 5.37 0.97
CA GLY A 124 -11.69 5.28 -0.02
C GLY A 124 -11.31 5.63 -1.46
N GLY A 125 -10.05 6.03 -1.72
CA GLY A 125 -9.55 6.16 -3.08
C GLY A 125 -9.18 4.82 -3.71
N SER A 126 -9.49 4.63 -5.00
CA SER A 126 -9.15 3.38 -5.69
C SER A 126 -7.65 3.13 -5.83
N ILE A 127 -6.82 4.18 -5.77
CA ILE A 127 -5.35 4.09 -5.85
C ILE A 127 -4.67 3.93 -4.48
N SER A 128 -5.33 4.25 -3.35
CA SER A 128 -4.71 4.21 -2.01
C SER A 128 -4.05 2.87 -1.69
N PRO A 129 -4.69 1.69 -1.94
CA PRO A 129 -4.05 0.42 -1.65
C PRO A 129 -2.78 0.18 -2.48
N LEU A 130 -2.73 0.70 -3.72
CA LEU A 130 -1.56 0.59 -4.58
C LEU A 130 -0.41 1.49 -4.09
N LEU A 131 -0.72 2.73 -3.72
CA LEU A 131 0.25 3.67 -3.16
C LEU A 131 0.80 3.16 -1.82
N GLY A 132 -0.07 2.62 -0.97
CA GLY A 132 0.34 1.92 0.24
C GLY A 132 1.29 0.73 -0.05
N ALA A 133 1.01 -0.05 -1.08
CA ALA A 133 1.93 -1.13 -1.48
C ALA A 133 3.31 -0.59 -1.83
N VAL A 134 3.40 0.52 -2.57
CA VAL A 134 4.67 1.18 -2.91
C VAL A 134 5.39 1.66 -1.65
N TYR A 135 4.68 2.34 -0.76
CA TYR A 135 5.26 2.93 0.45
C TYR A 135 5.98 1.92 1.33
N LEU A 136 5.45 0.70 1.45
CA LEU A 136 6.05 -0.38 2.23
C LEU A 136 6.97 -1.33 1.43
N THR A 137 7.22 -1.06 0.16
CA THR A 137 8.15 -1.87 -0.64
C THR A 137 9.57 -1.94 -0.05
N PRO A 138 10.15 -0.87 0.53
CA PRO A 138 11.44 -0.96 1.22
C PRO A 138 11.44 -1.96 2.38
N LEU A 139 10.34 -2.03 3.16
CA LEU A 139 10.17 -3.03 4.22
C LEU A 139 10.11 -4.45 3.63
N ASP A 140 9.30 -4.65 2.57
CA ASP A 140 9.22 -5.94 1.89
C ASP A 140 10.60 -6.43 1.44
N ARG A 141 11.39 -5.55 0.81
CA ARG A 141 12.75 -5.87 0.34
C ARG A 141 13.71 -6.19 1.48
N ALA A 142 13.62 -5.46 2.60
CA ALA A 142 14.43 -5.75 3.80
C ALA A 142 14.09 -7.15 4.34
N MET A 143 12.80 -7.48 4.46
CA MET A 143 12.35 -8.80 4.92
C MET A 143 12.74 -9.92 3.96
N GLU A 144 12.66 -9.69 2.65
CA GLU A 144 13.07 -10.65 1.62
C GLU A 144 14.58 -10.97 1.72
N LYS A 145 15.42 -9.98 2.05
CA LYS A 145 16.86 -10.17 2.27
C LYS A 145 17.15 -10.97 3.56
N LEU A 146 16.34 -10.81 4.58
CA LEU A 146 16.51 -11.52 5.86
C LEU A 146 16.07 -12.98 5.80
N GLN A 147 15.10 -13.33 4.97
CA GLN A 147 14.51 -14.67 4.91
C GLN A 147 15.56 -15.80 4.73
N PRO A 148 16.53 -15.70 3.80
CA PRO A 148 17.48 -16.81 3.59
C PRO A 148 18.41 -17.07 4.78
N SER A 149 18.85 -16.01 5.47
CA SER A 149 19.82 -16.08 6.54
C SER A 149 19.23 -16.43 7.91
N HIS A 150 17.93 -16.23 8.10
CA HIS A 150 17.27 -16.40 9.41
C HIS A 150 16.20 -17.49 9.43
N ASP A 151 16.03 -18.23 8.34
CA ASP A 151 14.96 -19.24 8.17
C ASP A 151 13.58 -18.71 8.58
N ILE A 152 13.29 -17.49 8.20
CA ILE A 152 11.97 -16.86 8.42
C ILE A 152 11.14 -16.90 7.14
N ARG A 153 9.82 -16.77 7.28
CA ARG A 153 8.91 -16.55 6.15
C ARG A 153 8.07 -15.32 6.43
N TYR A 154 7.98 -14.48 5.44
CA TYR A 154 7.32 -13.19 5.49
C TYR A 154 6.22 -13.07 4.46
N GLN A 155 5.12 -12.45 4.84
CA GLN A 155 4.05 -12.05 3.93
C GLN A 155 3.32 -10.83 4.46
N ARG A 156 2.84 -9.98 3.56
CA ARG A 156 2.10 -8.77 3.87
C ARG A 156 0.75 -8.71 3.12
N PHE A 157 -0.27 -8.23 3.82
CA PHE A 157 -1.56 -7.84 3.25
C PHE A 157 -1.90 -6.43 3.73
N MET A 158 -1.83 -5.43 2.85
CA MET A 158 -1.93 -4.00 3.20
C MET A 158 -0.84 -3.60 4.24
N ASP A 159 -1.25 -3.17 5.41
CA ASP A 159 -0.47 -2.79 6.58
C ASP A 159 -0.25 -3.94 7.57
N ASP A 160 -1.03 -5.01 7.45
CA ASP A 160 -0.83 -6.25 8.20
C ASP A 160 0.32 -7.09 7.62
N TYR A 161 1.26 -7.51 8.44
CA TYR A 161 2.29 -8.44 8.03
C TYR A 161 2.56 -9.55 9.04
N LEU A 162 2.88 -10.71 8.49
CA LEU A 162 3.13 -11.94 9.22
C LEU A 162 4.60 -12.37 9.03
N ILE A 163 5.25 -12.71 10.13
CA ILE A 163 6.58 -13.29 10.17
C ILE A 163 6.49 -14.62 10.88
N PHE A 164 6.92 -15.68 10.21
CA PHE A 164 7.02 -17.04 10.76
C PHE A 164 8.46 -17.38 11.01
N ALA A 165 8.76 -17.94 12.18
CA ALA A 165 10.10 -18.29 12.60
C ALA A 165 10.13 -19.69 13.28
N PRO A 166 11.23 -20.45 13.16
CA PRO A 166 11.36 -21.79 13.74
C PRO A 166 11.51 -21.74 15.26
N LYS A 167 12.20 -20.74 15.79
CA LYS A 167 12.47 -20.49 17.22
C LYS A 167 12.62 -19.00 17.47
#